data_169ffaec62ac23372f40e0bc6c5d7ff7
#
_entry.id   169ffaec62ac23372f40e0bc6c5d7ff7
#
_cell.length_a   1.000
_cell.length_b   1.000
_cell.length_c   1.000
_cell.angle_alpha   90.00
_cell.angle_beta   90.00
_cell.angle_gamma   90.00
#
_symmetry.space_group_name_H-M   'P 1'
#
loop_
_entity.id
_entity.type
_entity.pdbx_description
1 polymer ?
#
loop_
_entity_poly.entity_id
_entity_poly.type
_entity_poly.pdbx_seq_one_letter_code
_entity_poly.pdbx_strand_id
1 'polypeptide(L)'
;MIVVAIIGILAAIAIPQYQNYVARAQVAEALALTAPVKLAAAEYYSTTGNLPTSSELETTGVIPSTITGKYVSAVSWGTNKSFGLVTGKVSLTFGPQAHSALGNKVFYLCTGISSVAGSSKGPLVWRCATDCGGSVNMNPLDKKYLPSSCQ
;
A
#
# COMPACT_ATOMS: atom_id res chain seq x y z
N MET A 1 9.21 -9.05 46.46
CA MET A 1 8.12 -8.10 46.18
C MET A 1 8.55 -6.95 45.25
N ILE A 2 9.65 -6.23 45.52
CA ILE A 2 10.13 -5.10 44.66
C ILE A 2 10.45 -5.54 43.24
N VAL A 3 11.13 -6.68 43.03
CA VAL A 3 11.49 -7.19 41.74
C VAL A 3 10.27 -7.43 40.83
N VAL A 4 9.19 -7.99 41.41
CA VAL A 4 7.94 -8.25 40.66
C VAL A 4 7.28 -6.92 40.22
N ALA A 5 7.33 -5.91 41.09
CA ALA A 5 6.81 -4.58 40.75
C ALA A 5 7.59 -3.94 39.59
N ILE A 6 8.92 -4.05 39.59
CA ILE A 6 9.78 -3.53 38.51
C ILE A 6 9.46 -4.26 37.19
N ILE A 7 9.36 -5.59 37.19
CA ILE A 7 9.00 -6.39 36.01
C ILE A 7 7.63 -5.96 35.49
N GLY A 8 6.65 -5.73 36.36
CA GLY A 8 5.32 -5.26 35.97
C GLY A 8 5.33 -3.93 35.25
N ILE A 9 6.13 -2.97 35.74
CA ILE A 9 6.27 -1.65 35.11
C ILE A 9 6.96 -1.78 33.72
N LEU A 10 8.02 -2.56 33.63
CA LEU A 10 8.72 -2.79 32.35
C LEU A 10 7.84 -3.49 31.34
N ALA A 11 7.09 -4.50 31.76
CA ALA A 11 6.15 -5.21 30.88
C ALA A 11 5.03 -4.29 30.36
N ALA A 12 4.52 -3.39 31.18
CA ALA A 12 3.49 -2.43 30.80
C ALA A 12 3.91 -1.51 29.64
N ILE A 13 5.18 -1.19 29.54
CA ILE A 13 5.74 -0.36 28.46
C ILE A 13 6.16 -1.24 27.26
N ALA A 14 6.71 -2.43 27.51
CA ALA A 14 7.25 -3.29 26.45
C ALA A 14 6.17 -3.88 25.55
N ILE A 15 5.03 -4.29 26.11
CA ILE A 15 3.96 -4.96 25.36
C ILE A 15 3.40 -4.06 24.24
N PRO A 16 2.96 -2.81 24.47
CA PRO A 16 2.43 -1.97 23.42
C PRO A 16 3.46 -1.61 22.34
N GLN A 17 4.74 -1.49 22.70
CA GLN A 17 5.80 -1.26 21.73
C GLN A 17 6.04 -2.48 20.83
N TYR A 18 6.00 -3.68 21.39
CA TYR A 18 6.10 -4.91 20.63
C TYR A 18 4.94 -5.05 19.62
N GLN A 19 3.72 -4.73 20.02
CA GLN A 19 2.55 -4.76 19.14
C GLN A 19 2.70 -3.79 17.97
N ASN A 20 3.20 -2.57 18.20
CA ASN A 20 3.47 -1.61 17.14
C ASN A 20 4.55 -2.11 16.17
N TYR A 21 5.58 -2.77 16.67
CA TYR A 21 6.65 -3.36 15.85
C TYR A 21 6.10 -4.49 14.95
N VAL A 22 5.29 -5.39 15.51
CA VAL A 22 4.64 -6.48 14.76
C VAL A 22 3.73 -5.92 13.67
N ALA A 23 2.91 -4.91 13.98
CA ALA A 23 2.05 -4.28 13.00
C ALA A 23 2.85 -3.65 11.84
N ARG A 24 3.94 -2.95 12.12
CA ARG A 24 4.85 -2.40 11.09
C ARG A 24 5.50 -3.47 10.23
N ALA A 25 5.89 -4.60 10.81
CA ALA A 25 6.46 -5.72 10.06
C ALA A 25 5.45 -6.32 9.06
N GLN A 26 4.17 -6.42 9.45
CA GLN A 26 3.10 -6.86 8.56
C GLN A 26 2.82 -5.85 7.42
N VAL A 27 2.93 -4.56 7.69
CA VAL A 27 2.84 -3.53 6.64
C VAL A 27 4.01 -3.63 5.66
N ALA A 28 5.22 -3.94 6.15
CA ALA A 28 6.38 -4.15 5.28
C ALA A 28 6.20 -5.38 4.37
N GLU A 29 5.62 -6.48 4.87
CA GLU A 29 5.24 -7.64 4.04
C GLU A 29 4.24 -7.23 2.96
N ALA A 30 3.21 -6.48 3.33
CA ALA A 30 2.21 -5.97 2.40
C ALA A 30 2.84 -5.14 1.27
N LEU A 31 3.80 -4.28 1.60
CA LEU A 31 4.53 -3.49 0.61
C LEU A 31 5.37 -4.36 -0.34
N ALA A 32 5.98 -5.42 0.16
CA ALA A 32 6.73 -6.36 -0.68
C ALA A 32 5.83 -7.03 -1.73
N LEU A 33 4.58 -7.36 -1.39
CA LEU A 33 3.59 -7.92 -2.32
C LEU A 33 3.18 -6.96 -3.44
N THR A 34 3.44 -5.67 -3.31
CA THR A 34 3.16 -4.70 -4.39
C THR A 34 4.21 -4.67 -5.49
N ALA A 35 5.37 -5.27 -5.28
CA ALA A 35 6.50 -5.19 -6.20
C ALA A 35 6.16 -5.66 -7.63
N PRO A 36 5.53 -6.83 -7.85
CA PRO A 36 5.16 -7.28 -9.19
C PRO A 36 4.16 -6.33 -9.87
N VAL A 37 3.20 -5.78 -9.12
CA VAL A 37 2.22 -4.82 -9.65
C VAL A 37 2.90 -3.53 -10.13
N LYS A 38 3.83 -3.02 -9.32
CA LYS A 38 4.59 -1.82 -9.65
C LYS A 38 5.47 -2.02 -10.88
N LEU A 39 6.12 -3.19 -10.98
CA LEU A 39 6.97 -3.53 -12.11
C LEU A 39 6.14 -3.60 -13.40
N ALA A 40 5.06 -4.35 -13.42
CA ALA A 40 4.20 -4.49 -14.58
C ALA A 40 3.58 -3.16 -15.02
N ALA A 41 3.14 -2.32 -14.07
CA ALA A 41 2.65 -0.98 -14.39
C ALA A 41 3.75 -0.09 -14.99
N ALA A 42 4.99 -0.20 -14.51
CA ALA A 42 6.14 0.55 -15.04
C ALA A 42 6.55 0.07 -16.44
N GLU A 43 6.55 -1.22 -16.70
CA GLU A 43 6.81 -1.81 -18.03
C GLU A 43 5.77 -1.36 -19.04
N TYR A 44 4.50 -1.47 -18.70
CA TYR A 44 3.42 -0.99 -19.57
C TYR A 44 3.54 0.51 -19.86
N TYR A 45 3.86 1.30 -18.83
CA TYR A 45 4.06 2.73 -18.98
C TYR A 45 5.26 3.06 -19.87
N SER A 46 6.36 2.31 -19.77
CA SER A 46 7.55 2.53 -20.57
C SER A 46 7.33 2.29 -22.06
N THR A 47 6.43 1.36 -22.42
CA THR A 47 6.12 0.98 -23.80
C THR A 47 5.02 1.84 -24.41
N THR A 48 3.97 2.16 -23.63
CA THR A 48 2.77 2.85 -24.15
C THR A 48 2.73 4.34 -23.80
N GLY A 49 3.48 4.76 -22.78
CA GLY A 49 3.42 6.11 -22.22
C GLY A 49 2.14 6.41 -21.43
N ASN A 50 1.32 5.41 -21.14
CA ASN A 50 0.09 5.52 -20.37
C ASN A 50 0.09 4.53 -19.20
N LEU A 51 -0.67 4.83 -18.14
CA LEU A 51 -0.89 3.85 -17.08
C LEU A 51 -1.90 2.80 -17.55
N PRO A 52 -1.65 1.51 -17.29
CA PRO A 52 -2.55 0.43 -17.68
C PRO A 52 -3.87 0.53 -16.92
N THR A 53 -4.94 0.08 -17.52
CA THR A 53 -6.20 -0.23 -16.82
C THR A 53 -6.05 -1.56 -16.07
N SER A 54 -7.01 -1.87 -15.19
CA SER A 54 -6.98 -3.15 -14.44
C SER A 54 -7.01 -4.36 -15.40
N SER A 55 -7.85 -4.30 -16.43
CA SER A 55 -7.99 -5.37 -17.42
C SER A 55 -6.74 -5.54 -18.29
N GLU A 56 -6.05 -4.46 -18.64
CA GLU A 56 -4.80 -4.55 -19.40
C GLU A 56 -3.69 -5.20 -18.58
N LEU A 57 -3.64 -4.90 -17.28
CA LEU A 57 -2.64 -5.48 -16.40
C LEU A 57 -2.88 -6.98 -16.14
N GLU A 58 -4.14 -7.41 -16.09
CA GLU A 58 -4.54 -8.80 -15.96
C GLU A 58 -4.26 -9.61 -17.24
N THR A 59 -4.54 -9.02 -18.42
CA THR A 59 -4.33 -9.69 -19.72
C THR A 59 -2.85 -9.87 -20.06
N THR A 60 -1.94 -9.06 -19.51
CA THR A 60 -0.50 -9.30 -19.67
C THR A 60 -0.01 -10.58 -18.97
N GLY A 61 -0.86 -11.22 -18.16
CA GLY A 61 -0.53 -12.46 -17.43
C GLY A 61 0.54 -12.30 -16.35
N VAL A 62 1.03 -11.08 -16.15
CA VAL A 62 2.09 -10.78 -15.16
C VAL A 62 1.52 -10.67 -13.75
N ILE A 63 0.24 -10.33 -13.62
CA ILE A 63 -0.42 -10.17 -12.34
C ILE A 63 -1.69 -11.02 -12.31
N PRO A 64 -1.81 -11.94 -11.34
CA PRO A 64 -3.08 -12.59 -11.08
C PRO A 64 -4.11 -11.54 -10.64
N SER A 65 -5.37 -11.76 -10.94
CA SER A 65 -6.50 -10.89 -10.58
C SER A 65 -6.52 -10.52 -9.08
N THR A 66 -5.89 -11.36 -8.25
CA THR A 66 -5.79 -11.12 -6.82
C THR A 66 -4.46 -11.67 -6.29
N ILE A 67 -3.63 -10.78 -5.75
CA ILE A 67 -2.44 -11.16 -4.99
C ILE A 67 -2.84 -11.18 -3.51
N THR A 68 -2.59 -12.30 -2.84
CA THR A 68 -2.84 -12.49 -1.42
C THR A 68 -1.55 -12.82 -0.68
N GLY A 69 -1.52 -12.51 0.61
CA GLY A 69 -0.42 -12.87 1.51
C GLY A 69 -0.95 -13.43 2.84
N LYS A 70 -0.05 -13.67 3.78
CA LYS A 70 -0.44 -14.19 5.08
C LYS A 70 -1.34 -13.20 5.84
N TYR A 71 -1.02 -11.92 5.79
CA TYR A 71 -1.73 -10.85 6.49
C TYR A 71 -2.51 -9.94 5.55
N VAL A 72 -2.34 -10.12 4.22
CA VAL A 72 -2.97 -9.32 3.18
C VAL A 72 -4.03 -10.15 2.49
N SER A 73 -5.28 -9.70 2.52
CA SER A 73 -6.40 -10.38 1.87
C SER A 73 -6.47 -10.08 0.38
N ALA A 74 -6.05 -8.89 -0.04
CA ALA A 74 -6.05 -8.52 -1.45
C ALA A 74 -5.04 -7.40 -1.75
N VAL A 75 -4.37 -7.53 -2.89
CA VAL A 75 -3.65 -6.44 -3.55
C VAL A 75 -4.30 -6.26 -4.91
N SER A 76 -4.76 -5.07 -5.24
CA SER A 76 -5.40 -4.78 -6.52
C SER A 76 -4.88 -3.50 -7.14
N TRP A 77 -4.90 -3.46 -8.46
CA TRP A 77 -4.55 -2.28 -9.25
C TRP A 77 -5.82 -1.56 -9.72
N GLY A 78 -5.76 -0.25 -9.80
CA GLY A 78 -6.80 0.57 -10.41
C GLY A 78 -6.26 1.91 -10.89
N THR A 79 -6.98 2.56 -11.79
CA THR A 79 -6.65 3.90 -12.28
C THR A 79 -7.84 4.83 -12.09
N ASN A 80 -7.54 6.07 -11.72
CA ASN A 80 -8.52 7.16 -11.71
C ASN A 80 -8.07 8.26 -12.65
N LYS A 81 -9.05 8.86 -13.34
CA LYS A 81 -8.84 10.05 -14.17
C LYS A 81 -9.60 11.21 -13.54
N SER A 82 -8.89 12.28 -13.18
CA SER A 82 -9.48 13.48 -12.60
C SER A 82 -8.70 14.71 -13.05
N PHE A 83 -9.39 15.72 -13.53
CA PHE A 83 -8.82 17.02 -13.93
C PHE A 83 -7.56 16.93 -14.81
N GLY A 84 -7.52 16.02 -15.79
CA GLY A 84 -6.36 15.85 -16.68
C GLY A 84 -5.17 15.11 -16.07
N LEU A 85 -5.32 14.57 -14.86
CA LEU A 85 -4.34 13.71 -14.20
C LEU A 85 -4.84 12.27 -14.21
N VAL A 86 -4.00 11.35 -14.68
CA VAL A 86 -4.24 9.91 -14.53
C VAL A 86 -3.43 9.42 -13.35
N THR A 87 -4.11 8.92 -12.34
CA THR A 87 -3.49 8.38 -11.13
C THR A 87 -3.68 6.87 -11.11
N GLY A 88 -2.57 6.15 -11.03
CA GLY A 88 -2.55 4.72 -10.73
C GLY A 88 -2.53 4.50 -9.23
N LYS A 89 -3.26 3.51 -8.76
CA LYS A 89 -3.25 3.12 -7.35
C LYS A 89 -3.11 1.60 -7.21
N VAL A 90 -2.26 1.20 -6.30
CA VAL A 90 -2.23 -0.16 -5.75
C VAL A 90 -2.95 -0.12 -4.41
N SER A 91 -4.04 -0.85 -4.29
CA SER A 91 -4.81 -0.97 -3.04
C SER A 91 -4.36 -2.23 -2.31
N LEU A 92 -4.02 -2.11 -1.04
CA LEU A 92 -3.69 -3.21 -0.16
C LEU A 92 -4.74 -3.29 0.94
N THR A 93 -5.38 -4.43 1.05
CA THR A 93 -6.37 -4.69 2.10
C THR A 93 -5.82 -5.75 3.06
N PHE A 94 -5.75 -5.42 4.36
CA PHE A 94 -5.33 -6.38 5.38
C PHE A 94 -6.46 -7.34 5.73
N GLY A 95 -6.10 -8.61 5.88
CA GLY A 95 -7.03 -9.67 6.22
C GLY A 95 -7.28 -9.82 7.73
N PRO A 96 -8.17 -10.75 8.12
CA PRO A 96 -8.52 -10.99 9.52
C PRO A 96 -7.37 -11.58 10.36
N GLN A 97 -6.35 -12.15 9.72
CA GLN A 97 -5.16 -12.68 10.40
C GLN A 97 -4.10 -11.60 10.68
N ALA A 98 -4.30 -10.39 10.17
CA ALA A 98 -3.43 -9.27 10.49
C ALA A 98 -3.61 -8.82 11.94
N HIS A 99 -2.63 -8.10 12.46
CA HIS A 99 -2.73 -7.48 13.78
C HIS A 99 -4.05 -6.70 13.90
N SER A 100 -4.69 -6.73 15.07
CA SER A 100 -6.01 -6.12 15.30
C SER A 100 -6.13 -4.66 14.85
N ALA A 101 -5.05 -3.91 14.93
CA ALA A 101 -4.98 -2.53 14.47
C ALA A 101 -4.94 -2.39 12.93
N LEU A 102 -4.67 -3.46 12.19
CA LEU A 102 -4.57 -3.51 10.73
C LEU A 102 -5.78 -4.19 10.08
N GLY A 103 -6.51 -5.01 10.83
CA GLY A 103 -7.62 -5.81 10.29
C GLY A 103 -8.63 -4.98 9.49
N ASN A 104 -8.91 -5.39 8.27
CA ASN A 104 -9.79 -4.69 7.31
C ASN A 104 -9.38 -3.24 6.98
N LYS A 105 -8.16 -2.82 7.34
CA LYS A 105 -7.62 -1.52 6.95
C LYS A 105 -7.12 -1.56 5.51
N VAL A 106 -7.23 -0.43 4.83
CA VAL A 106 -6.78 -0.27 3.45
C VAL A 106 -5.69 0.79 3.40
N PHE A 107 -4.70 0.52 2.59
CA PHE A 107 -3.57 1.39 2.34
C PHE A 107 -3.32 1.48 0.83
N TYR A 108 -2.91 2.65 0.35
CA TYR A 108 -2.69 2.90 -1.07
C TYR A 108 -1.24 3.28 -1.37
N LEU A 109 -0.74 2.75 -2.49
CA LEU A 109 0.41 3.29 -3.19
C LEU A 109 -0.07 3.99 -4.44
N CYS A 110 0.19 5.27 -4.54
CA CYS A 110 -0.25 6.11 -5.65
C CYS A 110 0.92 6.46 -6.57
N THR A 111 0.67 6.43 -7.85
CA THR A 111 1.52 7.04 -8.87
C THR A 111 0.65 7.85 -9.82
N GLY A 112 1.23 8.80 -10.53
CA GLY A 112 0.46 9.63 -11.45
C GLY A 112 1.28 10.13 -12.62
N ILE A 113 0.59 10.33 -13.73
CA ILE A 113 1.10 11.01 -14.92
C ILE A 113 0.18 12.18 -15.24
N SER A 114 0.76 13.30 -15.66
CA SER A 114 -0.04 14.39 -16.21
C SER A 114 -0.46 14.05 -17.64
N SER A 115 -1.75 14.19 -17.94
CA SER A 115 -2.26 14.04 -19.30
C SER A 115 -2.19 15.35 -20.10
N VAL A 116 -1.64 16.41 -19.51
CA VAL A 116 -1.47 17.69 -20.21
C VAL A 116 -0.39 17.53 -21.28
N ALA A 117 -0.74 17.86 -22.52
CA ALA A 117 0.20 17.82 -23.64
C ALA A 117 1.44 18.69 -23.34
N GLY A 118 2.63 18.12 -23.51
CA GLY A 118 3.91 18.79 -23.22
C GLY A 118 4.47 18.52 -21.81
N SER A 119 3.76 17.80 -20.95
CA SER A 119 4.30 17.36 -19.69
C SER A 119 5.35 16.26 -19.89
N SER A 120 6.52 16.41 -19.27
CA SER A 120 7.62 15.45 -19.37
C SER A 120 7.17 14.09 -18.82
N LYS A 121 7.25 13.05 -19.67
CA LYS A 121 7.05 11.66 -19.26
C LYS A 121 8.27 11.18 -18.48
N GLY A 122 8.33 11.55 -17.20
CA GLY A 122 9.36 11.08 -16.28
C GLY A 122 9.09 9.68 -15.76
N PRO A 123 10.03 9.11 -15.01
CA PRO A 123 9.82 7.81 -14.36
C PRO A 123 8.63 7.85 -13.40
N LEU A 124 7.94 6.71 -13.25
CA LEU A 124 6.84 6.61 -12.28
C LEU A 124 7.35 6.75 -10.86
N VAL A 125 6.83 7.72 -10.14
CA VAL A 125 7.13 7.95 -8.72
C VAL A 125 5.97 7.41 -7.89
N TRP A 126 6.30 6.55 -6.94
CA TRP A 126 5.33 5.94 -6.04
C TRP A 126 5.31 6.65 -4.70
N ARG A 127 4.12 6.99 -4.24
CA ARG A 127 3.90 7.61 -2.93
C ARG A 127 2.86 6.82 -2.15
N CYS A 128 3.12 6.69 -0.87
CA CYS A 128 2.15 6.13 0.06
C CYS A 128 1.09 7.18 0.38
N ALA A 129 -0.16 6.80 0.35
CA ALA A 129 -1.25 7.70 0.65
C ALA A 129 -2.45 6.98 1.26
N THR A 130 -3.27 7.73 1.95
CA THR A 130 -4.58 7.29 2.42
C THR A 130 -5.64 7.49 1.35
N ASP A 131 -5.35 8.29 0.33
CA ASP A 131 -6.20 8.57 -0.82
C ASP A 131 -5.34 8.88 -2.07
N CYS A 132 -5.73 8.34 -3.23
CA CYS A 132 -5.06 8.56 -4.51
C CYS A 132 -5.92 9.40 -5.48
N GLY A 133 -6.59 10.41 -4.96
CA GLY A 133 -7.41 11.31 -5.78
C GLY A 133 -8.73 10.68 -6.26
N GLY A 134 -9.80 10.95 -5.54
CA GLY A 134 -11.17 10.63 -5.94
C GLY A 134 -11.80 9.36 -5.33
N SER A 135 -11.08 8.62 -4.52
CA SER A 135 -11.68 7.53 -3.73
C SER A 135 -11.37 7.76 -2.26
N VAL A 136 -12.35 8.24 -1.52
CA VAL A 136 -12.22 8.36 -0.06
C VAL A 136 -12.03 6.98 0.54
N ASN A 137 -10.93 6.78 1.25
CA ASN A 137 -10.72 5.55 1.98
C ASN A 137 -11.59 5.54 3.23
N MET A 138 -12.59 4.68 3.26
CA MET A 138 -13.50 4.56 4.41
C MET A 138 -12.85 3.93 5.64
N ASN A 139 -11.69 3.28 5.49
CA ASN A 139 -10.99 2.61 6.59
C ASN A 139 -9.46 2.75 6.47
N PRO A 140 -8.90 3.96 6.55
CA PRO A 140 -7.49 4.20 6.30
C PRO A 140 -6.61 3.58 7.39
N LEU A 141 -5.42 3.15 6.98
CA LEU A 141 -4.38 2.72 7.91
C LEU A 141 -3.81 3.94 8.65
N ASP A 142 -3.64 3.80 9.97
CA ASP A 142 -3.01 4.84 10.79
C ASP A 142 -1.53 5.01 10.39
N LYS A 143 -1.11 6.27 10.24
CA LYS A 143 0.26 6.64 9.82
C LYS A 143 1.36 6.05 10.71
N LYS A 144 1.10 5.84 11.99
CA LYS A 144 2.08 5.28 12.94
C LYS A 144 2.55 3.86 12.58
N TYR A 145 1.75 3.11 11.80
CA TYR A 145 2.11 1.77 11.35
C TYR A 145 2.82 1.76 9.99
N LEU A 146 2.88 2.89 9.31
CA LEU A 146 3.59 3.00 8.05
C LEU A 146 5.11 2.98 8.28
N PRO A 147 5.89 2.40 7.37
CA PRO A 147 7.34 2.50 7.39
C PRO A 147 7.79 3.95 7.15
N SER A 148 9.00 4.28 7.54
CA SER A 148 9.57 5.64 7.43
C SER A 148 9.56 6.19 5.99
N SER A 149 9.63 5.30 5.00
CA SER A 149 9.52 5.67 3.58
C SER A 149 8.11 6.14 3.16
N CYS A 150 7.12 5.96 4.03
CA CYS A 150 5.70 6.28 3.80
C CYS A 150 5.13 7.30 4.81
N GLN A 151 5.99 7.83 5.69
CA GLN A 151 5.59 8.82 6.71
C GLN A 151 5.80 10.26 6.22
#